data_26f1d0beef694e0bb954adaeb5c69060
#
_entry.id   26f1d0beef694e0bb954adaeb5c69060
#
_cell.length_a   1.000
_cell.length_b   1.000
_cell.length_c   1.000
_cell.angle_alpha   90.00
_cell.angle_beta   90.00
_cell.angle_gamma   90.00
#
_symmetry.space_group_name_H-M   'P 1'
#
loop_
_entity.id
_entity.type
_entity.pdbx_description
1 polymer ?
#
loop_
_entity_poly.entity_id
_entity_poly.type
_entity_poly.pdbx_seq_one_letter_code
_entity_poly.pdbx_strand_id
1 'polypeptide(L)'
;MKKNALLPLFFLFFQLFQLNQVFATNSAVTVNSKHLPHIEQLNTKDIIFRQYCTEVEQAYKIIAKKEKCMQNFYTYTATADDTLFTISSRCSIPYETIATLNSIRSQNQNLTQKKLLIPVAAGIFVNAQPELPYEQLLYAKNDARSFEKKEISCYIVNGKKFFFFQNERFTSAERAFFLDSSMKIPVKHAAISSTFGKRISPISGNWHFHSGIDFAAAEGEPVTACHSATVLSCTENDKIYGNFIILNHGGGLTSVYAHLSEILVKEGQAVYGGQKIGKIGHTGMATGPHLHFEIRKNTIPADPQKILEPSS
;
A
#
# COMPACT_ATOMS: atom_id res chain seq x y z
N MET A 1 65.65 -61.03 -13.97
CA MET A 1 66.09 -59.63 -13.81
C MET A 1 64.87 -58.76 -14.08
N LYS A 2 64.25 -58.26 -13.04
CA LYS A 2 63.02 -57.47 -13.10
C LYS A 2 63.37 -55.99 -13.10
N LYS A 3 62.98 -55.26 -14.09
CA LYS A 3 63.02 -53.75 -14.10
C LYS A 3 61.67 -53.20 -13.73
N ASN A 4 61.61 -52.56 -12.57
CA ASN A 4 60.47 -51.79 -12.13
C ASN A 4 60.45 -50.44 -12.85
N ALA A 5 59.36 -50.14 -13.54
CA ALA A 5 59.09 -48.84 -14.06
C ALA A 5 58.16 -48.04 -13.07
N LEU A 6 58.73 -47.00 -12.51
CA LEU A 6 57.98 -46.03 -11.71
C LEU A 6 57.11 -45.16 -12.65
N LEU A 7 55.82 -45.12 -12.34
CA LEU A 7 54.88 -44.17 -12.94
C LEU A 7 54.95 -42.89 -12.13
N PRO A 8 55.06 -41.66 -12.73
CA PRO A 8 54.96 -40.42 -11.97
C PRO A 8 53.49 -40.03 -11.74
N LEU A 9 53.20 -39.80 -10.49
CA LEU A 9 51.92 -39.31 -9.99
C LEU A 9 51.75 -37.84 -10.42
N PHE A 10 50.88 -37.58 -11.38
CA PHE A 10 50.47 -36.22 -11.76
C PHE A 10 49.50 -35.70 -10.71
N PHE A 11 49.96 -34.84 -9.81
CA PHE A 11 49.14 -34.08 -8.92
C PHE A 11 48.42 -32.98 -9.74
N LEU A 12 47.17 -33.22 -10.04
CA LEU A 12 46.30 -32.22 -10.62
C LEU A 12 45.86 -31.23 -9.50
N PHE A 13 46.56 -30.10 -9.42
CA PHE A 13 46.13 -28.98 -8.60
C PHE A 13 44.90 -28.37 -9.25
N PHE A 14 43.72 -28.79 -8.82
CA PHE A 14 42.48 -28.09 -9.11
C PHE A 14 42.49 -26.85 -8.20
N GLN A 15 42.99 -25.73 -8.73
CA GLN A 15 42.74 -24.41 -8.14
C GLN A 15 41.25 -24.13 -8.27
N LEU A 16 40.53 -24.29 -7.16
CA LEU A 16 39.22 -23.70 -6.96
C LEU A 16 39.40 -22.18 -7.01
N PHE A 17 39.18 -21.59 -8.19
CA PHE A 17 38.88 -20.18 -8.32
C PHE A 17 37.52 -19.99 -7.68
N GLN A 18 37.49 -19.71 -6.39
CA GLN A 18 36.36 -19.09 -5.77
C GLN A 18 36.22 -17.72 -6.43
N LEU A 19 35.33 -17.62 -7.42
CA LEU A 19 34.75 -16.35 -7.82
C LEU A 19 34.01 -15.81 -6.58
N ASN A 20 34.71 -15.05 -5.77
CA ASN A 20 34.07 -14.09 -4.87
C ASN A 20 33.38 -13.08 -5.80
N GLN A 21 32.14 -13.40 -6.19
CA GLN A 21 31.21 -12.36 -6.60
C GLN A 21 31.06 -11.45 -5.38
N VAL A 22 31.81 -10.37 -5.38
CA VAL A 22 31.56 -9.22 -4.52
C VAL A 22 30.20 -8.69 -5.00
N PHE A 23 29.13 -9.23 -4.43
CA PHE A 23 27.86 -8.55 -4.43
C PHE A 23 28.14 -7.21 -3.75
N ALA A 24 28.17 -6.14 -4.55
CA ALA A 24 28.13 -4.80 -4.01
C ALA A 24 26.82 -4.70 -3.20
N THR A 25 26.92 -5.04 -1.92
CA THR A 25 25.85 -4.81 -0.97
C THR A 25 25.69 -3.30 -0.95
N ASN A 26 24.63 -2.80 -1.59
CA ASN A 26 24.20 -1.41 -1.42
C ASN A 26 24.04 -1.19 0.07
N SER A 27 25.06 -0.63 0.72
CA SER A 27 25.05 -0.38 2.16
C SER A 27 23.88 0.57 2.44
N ALA A 28 22.91 0.09 3.22
CA ALA A 28 21.76 0.89 3.57
C ALA A 28 22.20 2.06 4.48
N VAL A 29 21.78 3.26 4.14
CA VAL A 29 22.01 4.44 4.97
C VAL A 29 20.97 4.45 6.08
N THR A 30 21.42 4.37 7.35
CA THR A 30 20.51 4.45 8.50
C THR A 30 20.24 5.92 8.83
N VAL A 31 18.95 6.28 8.82
CA VAL A 31 18.46 7.62 9.12
C VAL A 31 17.85 7.63 10.53
N ASN A 32 18.52 8.35 11.45
CA ASN A 32 18.00 8.54 12.80
C ASN A 32 17.22 9.85 12.89
N SER A 33 15.89 9.75 12.88
CA SER A 33 15.01 10.93 12.88
C SER A 33 15.13 11.83 14.12
N LYS A 34 15.78 11.37 15.21
CA LYS A 34 15.99 12.18 16.43
C LYS A 34 17.07 13.24 16.28
N HIS A 35 18.02 13.03 15.35
CA HIS A 35 19.16 13.92 15.14
C HIS A 35 19.09 14.74 13.85
N LEU A 36 17.96 14.66 13.13
CA LEU A 36 17.76 15.43 11.91
C LEU A 36 17.41 16.89 12.24
N PRO A 37 17.80 17.84 11.38
CA PRO A 37 17.35 19.22 11.47
C PRO A 37 15.82 19.30 11.48
N HIS A 38 15.27 20.09 12.40
CA HIS A 38 13.83 20.29 12.53
C HIS A 38 13.41 21.63 11.93
N ILE A 39 12.44 21.59 11.03
CA ILE A 39 11.81 22.76 10.45
C ILE A 39 10.64 23.14 11.36
N GLU A 40 10.68 24.32 11.96
CA GLU A 40 9.58 24.81 12.81
C GLU A 40 8.45 25.38 11.97
N GLN A 41 8.77 26.04 10.85
CA GLN A 41 7.79 26.68 9.97
C GLN A 41 8.16 26.51 8.49
N LEU A 42 7.22 26.08 7.67
CA LEU A 42 7.40 25.95 6.21
C LEU A 42 7.33 27.32 5.51
N ASN A 43 8.19 28.26 5.91
CA ASN A 43 8.29 29.58 5.29
C ASN A 43 9.72 30.14 5.42
N THR A 44 10.02 31.21 4.69
CA THR A 44 11.36 31.80 4.59
C THR A 44 11.86 32.52 5.86
N LYS A 45 11.04 32.63 6.90
CA LYS A 45 11.49 33.15 8.21
C LYS A 45 12.28 32.12 8.99
N ASP A 46 12.01 30.84 8.74
CA ASP A 46 12.76 29.72 9.34
C ASP A 46 14.11 29.53 8.63
N ILE A 47 15.18 29.54 9.38
CA ILE A 47 16.55 29.38 8.86
C ILE A 47 16.77 27.98 8.33
N ILE A 48 16.26 26.96 9.03
CA ILE A 48 16.39 25.55 8.64
C ILE A 48 15.59 25.28 7.37
N PHE A 49 14.40 25.89 7.23
CA PHE A 49 13.62 25.79 6.01
C PHE A 49 14.31 26.46 4.80
N ARG A 50 14.99 27.59 4.99
CA ARG A 50 15.79 28.19 3.91
C ARG A 50 16.94 27.29 3.46
N GLN A 51 17.64 26.67 4.42
CA GLN A 51 18.68 25.70 4.10
C GLN A 51 18.10 24.54 3.31
N TYR A 52 16.99 23.96 3.79
CA TYR A 52 16.26 22.92 3.10
C TYR A 52 15.91 23.28 1.64
N CYS A 53 15.34 24.47 1.41
CA CYS A 53 15.01 24.95 0.07
C CYS A 53 16.24 25.02 -0.85
N THR A 54 17.39 25.49 -0.34
CA THR A 54 18.65 25.53 -1.08
C THR A 54 19.10 24.12 -1.47
N GLU A 55 19.01 23.16 -0.58
CA GLU A 55 19.38 21.77 -0.86
C GLU A 55 18.41 21.12 -1.87
N VAL A 56 17.12 21.43 -1.81
CA VAL A 56 16.13 20.99 -2.81
C VAL A 56 16.47 21.52 -4.21
N GLU A 57 16.81 22.81 -4.33
CA GLU A 57 17.24 23.37 -5.62
C GLU A 57 18.49 22.69 -6.16
N GLN A 58 19.46 22.40 -5.29
CA GLN A 58 20.67 21.67 -5.68
C GLN A 58 20.33 20.25 -6.14
N ALA A 59 19.46 19.56 -5.41
CA ALA A 59 19.00 18.21 -5.78
C ALA A 59 18.36 18.20 -7.17
N TYR A 60 17.47 19.16 -7.48
CA TYR A 60 16.89 19.28 -8.81
C TYR A 60 17.94 19.53 -9.90
N LYS A 61 18.96 20.34 -9.65
CA LYS A 61 20.06 20.59 -10.61
C LYS A 61 20.86 19.31 -10.88
N ILE A 62 21.12 18.48 -9.87
CA ILE A 62 21.81 17.19 -9.99
C ILE A 62 20.94 16.21 -10.77
N ILE A 63 19.66 16.09 -10.42
CA ILE A 63 18.70 15.20 -11.08
C ILE A 63 18.54 15.56 -12.56
N ALA A 64 18.47 16.86 -12.89
CA ALA A 64 18.36 17.34 -14.27
C ALA A 64 19.56 16.93 -15.14
N LYS A 65 20.75 16.77 -14.56
CA LYS A 65 21.95 16.24 -15.22
C LYS A 65 21.96 14.69 -15.32
N LYS A 66 20.90 14.01 -14.85
CA LYS A 66 20.81 12.56 -14.72
C LYS A 66 21.85 11.94 -13.79
N GLU A 67 22.36 12.72 -12.86
CA GLU A 67 23.31 12.28 -11.83
C GLU A 67 22.57 11.75 -10.61
N LYS A 68 23.22 10.88 -9.84
CA LYS A 68 22.68 10.34 -8.59
C LYS A 68 22.75 11.40 -7.50
N CYS A 69 21.59 11.75 -6.95
CA CYS A 69 21.48 12.68 -5.84
C CYS A 69 21.44 11.92 -4.51
N MET A 70 22.29 12.28 -3.56
CA MET A 70 22.20 11.78 -2.19
C MET A 70 21.02 12.43 -1.47
N GLN A 71 20.24 11.62 -0.73
CA GLN A 71 19.15 12.14 0.09
C GLN A 71 19.68 12.72 1.38
N ASN A 72 19.26 13.94 1.67
CA ASN A 72 19.24 14.51 3.01
C ASN A 72 17.80 14.54 3.52
N PHE A 73 17.63 14.51 4.82
CA PHE A 73 16.33 14.44 5.47
C PHE A 73 16.21 15.54 6.53
N TYR A 74 15.02 16.09 6.62
CA TYR A 74 14.59 17.03 7.64
C TYR A 74 13.37 16.48 8.36
N THR A 75 13.05 17.03 9.50
CA THR A 75 11.81 16.72 10.21
C THR A 75 10.92 17.95 10.26
N TYR A 76 9.61 17.73 10.19
CA TYR A 76 8.60 18.78 10.35
C TYR A 76 7.42 18.21 11.13
N THR A 77 6.86 18.99 12.08
CA THR A 77 5.64 18.62 12.79
C THR A 77 4.46 19.36 12.18
N ALA A 78 3.55 18.62 11.53
CA ALA A 78 2.43 19.20 10.81
C ALA A 78 1.45 19.90 11.76
N THR A 79 0.98 21.08 11.37
CA THR A 79 -0.04 21.86 12.06
C THR A 79 -1.46 21.43 11.69
N ALA A 80 -2.48 22.05 12.29
CA ALA A 80 -3.88 21.75 11.98
C ALA A 80 -4.28 22.17 10.55
N ASP A 81 -3.61 23.19 10.00
CA ASP A 81 -3.89 23.72 8.66
C ASP A 81 -3.11 23.01 7.55
N ASP A 82 -2.25 22.07 7.91
CA ASP A 82 -1.43 21.37 6.95
C ASP A 82 -2.13 20.14 6.36
N THR A 83 -2.13 20.10 5.05
CA THR A 83 -2.45 18.92 4.25
C THR A 83 -1.18 18.39 3.59
N LEU A 84 -1.20 17.15 3.12
CA LEU A 84 -0.08 16.61 2.35
C LEU A 84 0.29 17.52 1.16
N PHE A 85 -0.71 18.09 0.47
CA PHE A 85 -0.48 18.95 -0.69
C PHE A 85 0.08 20.32 -0.31
N THR A 86 -0.36 20.92 0.80
CA THR A 86 0.20 22.20 1.25
C THR A 86 1.65 22.05 1.67
N ILE A 87 1.98 20.95 2.38
CA ILE A 87 3.38 20.62 2.74
C ILE A 87 4.21 20.38 1.48
N SER A 88 3.71 19.54 0.56
CA SER A 88 4.38 19.24 -0.73
C SER A 88 4.68 20.51 -1.52
N SER A 89 3.70 21.40 -1.65
CA SER A 89 3.83 22.66 -2.38
C SER A 89 4.88 23.58 -1.75
N ARG A 90 4.83 23.78 -0.43
CA ARG A 90 5.79 24.63 0.28
C ARG A 90 7.21 24.07 0.23
N CYS A 91 7.34 22.76 0.35
CA CYS A 91 8.63 22.06 0.29
C CYS A 91 9.17 21.90 -1.14
N SER A 92 8.40 22.22 -2.18
CA SER A 92 8.77 21.99 -3.60
C SER A 92 9.17 20.54 -3.89
N ILE A 93 8.59 19.58 -3.17
CA ILE A 93 8.80 18.14 -3.34
C ILE A 93 7.47 17.48 -3.68
N PRO A 94 7.44 16.54 -4.65
CA PRO A 94 6.22 15.82 -4.99
C PRO A 94 5.55 15.17 -3.77
N TYR A 95 4.24 15.26 -3.69
CA TYR A 95 3.49 14.68 -2.57
C TYR A 95 3.71 13.18 -2.44
N GLU A 96 3.94 12.48 -3.56
CA GLU A 96 4.25 11.05 -3.58
C GLU A 96 5.54 10.74 -2.81
N THR A 97 6.55 11.61 -2.93
CA THR A 97 7.83 11.45 -2.22
C THR A 97 7.62 11.53 -0.72
N ILE A 98 6.86 12.51 -0.25
CA ILE A 98 6.54 12.68 1.18
C ILE A 98 5.64 11.55 1.66
N ALA A 99 4.63 11.19 0.87
CA ALA A 99 3.67 10.14 1.22
C ALA A 99 4.33 8.77 1.37
N THR A 100 5.18 8.39 0.42
CA THR A 100 5.82 7.06 0.43
C THR A 100 6.87 6.92 1.52
N LEU A 101 7.61 7.98 1.84
CA LEU A 101 8.58 7.98 2.94
C LEU A 101 7.90 7.87 4.32
N ASN A 102 6.73 8.48 4.48
CA ASN A 102 6.02 8.55 5.75
C ASN A 102 4.85 7.56 5.87
N SER A 103 4.69 6.65 4.91
CA SER A 103 3.58 5.68 4.85
C SER A 103 2.20 6.36 5.06
N ILE A 104 1.98 7.49 4.36
CA ILE A 104 0.71 8.21 4.39
C ILE A 104 -0.29 7.46 3.50
N ARG A 105 -1.45 7.08 4.05
CA ARG A 105 -2.40 6.18 3.39
C ARG A 105 -3.15 6.80 2.21
N SER A 106 -3.53 8.06 2.37
CA SER A 106 -4.32 8.79 1.37
C SER A 106 -4.13 10.29 1.55
N GLN A 107 -4.55 11.05 0.54
CA GLN A 107 -4.48 12.51 0.57
C GLN A 107 -5.23 13.17 1.75
N ASN A 108 -6.31 12.54 2.23
CA ASN A 108 -7.18 13.06 3.29
C ASN A 108 -6.77 12.60 4.69
N GLN A 109 -5.63 11.91 4.83
CA GLN A 109 -5.14 11.52 6.13
C GLN A 109 -4.83 12.75 6.99
N ASN A 110 -5.44 12.84 8.19
CA ASN A 110 -5.10 13.88 9.14
C ASN A 110 -3.64 13.77 9.56
N LEU A 111 -2.87 14.83 9.30
CA LEU A 111 -1.44 14.92 9.61
C LEU A 111 -1.14 15.75 10.87
N THR A 112 -2.14 16.41 11.46
CA THR A 112 -1.98 17.27 12.64
C THR A 112 -1.17 16.58 13.74
N GLN A 113 -0.16 17.27 14.26
CA GLN A 113 0.79 16.79 15.27
C GLN A 113 1.64 15.59 14.85
N LYS A 114 1.61 15.17 13.59
CA LYS A 114 2.50 14.12 13.11
C LYS A 114 3.86 14.71 12.76
N LYS A 115 4.90 14.07 13.29
CA LYS A 115 6.28 14.35 12.91
C LYS A 115 6.59 13.63 11.60
N LEU A 116 6.75 14.40 10.53
CA LEU A 116 7.04 13.91 9.19
C LEU A 116 8.54 14.03 8.88
N LEU A 117 9.02 13.10 8.06
CA LEU A 117 10.32 13.19 7.41
C LEU A 117 10.16 13.88 6.05
N ILE A 118 10.95 14.92 5.82
CA ILE A 118 10.91 15.69 4.58
C ILE A 118 12.24 15.46 3.85
N PRO A 119 12.23 14.79 2.69
CA PRO A 119 13.43 14.52 1.89
C PRO A 119 13.75 15.69 0.96
N VAL A 120 15.00 15.84 0.53
CA VAL A 120 15.43 16.92 -0.38
C VAL A 120 15.35 16.54 -1.86
N ALA A 121 15.43 15.27 -2.21
CA ALA A 121 15.39 14.82 -3.60
C ALA A 121 14.04 14.14 -3.93
N ALA A 122 13.49 14.53 -5.08
CA ALA A 122 12.24 13.97 -5.60
C ALA A 122 12.40 12.50 -6.03
N GLY A 123 11.40 11.68 -5.74
CA GLY A 123 11.36 10.25 -6.11
C GLY A 123 10.35 9.47 -5.29
N ILE A 124 10.40 8.15 -5.39
CA ILE A 124 9.50 7.23 -4.69
C ILE A 124 10.29 6.38 -3.70
N PHE A 125 9.83 6.30 -2.47
CA PHE A 125 10.33 5.36 -1.46
C PHE A 125 9.48 4.09 -1.46
N VAL A 126 10.08 2.97 -1.87
CA VAL A 126 9.40 1.66 -1.88
C VAL A 126 9.74 0.93 -0.59
N ASN A 127 8.73 0.71 0.25
CA ASN A 127 8.87 -0.02 1.50
C ASN A 127 9.21 -1.50 1.21
N ALA A 128 10.28 -2.03 1.81
CA ALA A 128 10.68 -3.42 1.65
C ALA A 128 9.69 -4.41 2.30
N GLN A 129 8.87 -3.92 3.23
CA GLN A 129 7.78 -4.66 3.88
C GLN A 129 6.48 -3.86 3.75
N PRO A 130 5.83 -3.88 2.57
CA PRO A 130 4.68 -3.05 2.29
C PRO A 130 3.47 -3.44 3.14
N GLU A 131 2.89 -2.47 3.83
CA GLU A 131 1.70 -2.64 4.68
C GLU A 131 0.44 -2.03 4.04
N LEU A 132 0.63 -0.99 3.20
CA LEU A 132 -0.47 -0.25 2.57
C LEU A 132 -0.72 -0.76 1.15
N PRO A 133 -1.96 -0.72 0.64
CA PRO A 133 -2.26 -1.20 -0.71
C PRO A 133 -1.39 -0.57 -1.81
N TYR A 134 -1.18 0.75 -1.77
CA TYR A 134 -0.32 1.40 -2.75
C TYR A 134 1.17 1.02 -2.59
N GLU A 135 1.64 0.74 -1.36
CA GLU A 135 3.00 0.24 -1.12
C GLU A 135 3.18 -1.15 -1.74
N GLN A 136 2.16 -2.00 -1.67
CA GLN A 136 2.17 -3.33 -2.29
C GLN A 136 2.23 -3.22 -3.83
N LEU A 137 1.50 -2.27 -4.43
CA LEU A 137 1.60 -1.99 -5.86
C LEU A 137 3.00 -1.53 -6.25
N LEU A 138 3.58 -0.59 -5.49
CA LEU A 138 4.92 -0.09 -5.73
C LEU A 138 5.96 -1.20 -5.61
N TYR A 139 5.82 -2.06 -4.60
CA TYR A 139 6.73 -3.17 -4.38
C TYR A 139 6.64 -4.21 -5.51
N ALA A 140 5.43 -4.61 -5.90
CA ALA A 140 5.19 -5.58 -6.97
C ALA A 140 5.70 -5.08 -8.34
N LYS A 141 5.47 -3.78 -8.67
CA LYS A 141 5.98 -3.15 -9.90
C LYS A 141 7.49 -3.22 -10.00
N ASN A 142 8.17 -3.07 -8.88
CA ASN A 142 9.63 -2.98 -8.84
C ASN A 142 10.29 -4.33 -8.55
N ASP A 143 9.63 -5.45 -8.68
CA ASP A 143 10.05 -6.82 -8.39
C ASP A 143 11.39 -6.93 -7.62
N ALA A 144 11.45 -7.72 -6.55
CA ALA A 144 12.62 -7.87 -5.68
C ALA A 144 13.94 -8.15 -6.44
N ARG A 145 13.89 -8.81 -7.60
CA ARG A 145 15.04 -9.07 -8.48
C ARG A 145 15.58 -7.82 -9.18
N SER A 146 14.75 -6.78 -9.40
CA SER A 146 15.21 -5.53 -9.99
C SER A 146 15.90 -4.62 -8.97
N PHE A 147 15.63 -4.81 -7.67
CA PHE A 147 16.33 -4.09 -6.59
C PHE A 147 17.82 -4.44 -6.50
N GLU A 148 18.20 -5.65 -6.92
CA GLU A 148 19.61 -6.10 -6.91
C GLU A 148 20.40 -5.65 -8.15
N LYS A 149 19.72 -5.35 -9.26
CA LYS A 149 20.35 -5.05 -10.56
C LYS A 149 20.58 -3.56 -10.84
N LYS A 150 19.87 -2.66 -10.12
CA LYS A 150 20.01 -1.21 -10.29
C LYS A 150 20.81 -0.66 -9.11
N GLU A 151 21.63 0.38 -9.35
CA GLU A 151 22.24 1.18 -8.29
C GLU A 151 21.18 1.99 -7.52
N ILE A 152 20.35 1.29 -6.74
CA ILE A 152 19.26 1.85 -5.97
C ILE A 152 19.77 2.23 -4.59
N SER A 153 19.50 3.47 -4.16
CA SER A 153 19.81 3.89 -2.81
C SER A 153 18.87 3.21 -1.82
N CYS A 154 19.44 2.69 -0.74
CA CYS A 154 18.68 2.01 0.31
C CYS A 154 18.78 2.80 1.61
N TYR A 155 17.64 3.03 2.27
CA TYR A 155 17.54 3.78 3.53
C TYR A 155 16.84 2.94 4.59
N ILE A 156 17.35 2.96 5.82
CA ILE A 156 16.66 2.42 7.00
C ILE A 156 16.18 3.61 7.82
N VAL A 157 14.87 3.80 7.87
CA VAL A 157 14.22 4.93 8.53
C VAL A 157 13.31 4.40 9.63
N ASN A 158 13.56 4.75 10.88
CA ASN A 158 12.79 4.28 12.03
C ASN A 158 12.60 2.74 12.04
N GLY A 159 13.65 2.00 11.67
CA GLY A 159 13.65 0.53 11.58
C GLY A 159 13.02 -0.06 10.32
N LYS A 160 12.37 0.73 9.48
CA LYS A 160 11.80 0.29 8.19
C LYS A 160 12.82 0.50 7.06
N LYS A 161 12.95 -0.50 6.18
CA LYS A 161 13.84 -0.44 5.01
C LYS A 161 13.09 0.06 3.79
N PHE A 162 13.67 1.07 3.10
CA PHE A 162 13.13 1.66 1.87
C PHE A 162 14.16 1.61 0.75
N PHE A 163 13.68 1.34 -0.45
CA PHE A 163 14.42 1.52 -1.69
C PHE A 163 13.99 2.84 -2.33
N PHE A 164 14.92 3.71 -2.66
CA PHE A 164 14.62 5.03 -3.23
C PHE A 164 14.85 5.05 -4.73
N PHE A 165 13.79 5.35 -5.47
CA PHE A 165 13.77 5.51 -6.92
C PHE A 165 13.73 7.00 -7.27
N GLN A 166 14.90 7.55 -7.57
CA GLN A 166 15.07 8.97 -7.88
C GLN A 166 14.24 9.38 -9.09
N ASN A 167 13.57 10.53 -9.00
CA ASN A 167 12.74 11.15 -10.05
C ASN A 167 11.56 10.30 -10.54
N GLU A 168 11.23 9.19 -9.87
CA GLU A 168 10.00 8.44 -10.17
C GLU A 168 8.78 9.12 -9.54
N ARG A 169 7.62 8.91 -10.17
CA ARG A 169 6.31 9.42 -9.76
C ARG A 169 5.29 8.28 -9.78
N PHE A 170 4.18 8.48 -9.08
CA PHE A 170 3.06 7.55 -9.18
C PHE A 170 2.56 7.43 -10.62
N THR A 171 2.32 6.22 -11.06
CA THR A 171 1.53 5.92 -12.26
C THR A 171 0.08 6.35 -12.05
N SER A 172 -0.73 6.35 -13.12
CA SER A 172 -2.16 6.66 -13.01
C SER A 172 -2.89 5.72 -12.05
N ALA A 173 -2.53 4.43 -12.04
CA ALA A 173 -3.10 3.44 -11.13
C ALA A 173 -2.72 3.71 -9.66
N GLU A 174 -1.45 3.89 -9.37
CA GLU A 174 -0.94 4.20 -8.02
C GLU A 174 -1.53 5.51 -7.49
N ARG A 175 -1.67 6.51 -8.38
CA ARG A 175 -2.32 7.79 -8.05
C ARG A 175 -3.79 7.61 -7.72
N ALA A 176 -4.53 6.84 -8.51
CA ALA A 176 -5.94 6.55 -8.24
C ALA A 176 -6.12 5.87 -6.88
N PHE A 177 -5.24 4.91 -6.53
CA PHE A 177 -5.21 4.29 -5.21
C PHE A 177 -5.02 5.29 -4.06
N PHE A 178 -4.14 6.26 -4.27
CA PHE A 178 -3.75 7.19 -3.22
C PHE A 178 -4.73 8.37 -3.07
N LEU A 179 -5.31 8.83 -4.17
CA LEU A 179 -6.20 9.99 -4.20
C LEU A 179 -7.66 9.65 -3.92
N ASP A 180 -8.09 8.41 -4.17
CA ASP A 180 -9.46 7.98 -3.86
C ASP A 180 -9.55 7.65 -2.37
N SER A 181 -10.22 8.48 -1.61
CA SER A 181 -10.38 8.34 -0.15
C SER A 181 -11.81 8.03 0.29
N SER A 182 -12.77 8.03 -0.65
CA SER A 182 -14.17 7.76 -0.37
C SER A 182 -14.50 6.26 -0.47
N MET A 183 -15.28 5.74 0.47
CA MET A 183 -15.84 4.41 0.37
C MET A 183 -17.16 4.46 -0.40
N LYS A 184 -17.17 3.85 -1.57
CA LYS A 184 -18.31 3.85 -2.50
C LYS A 184 -19.26 2.69 -2.22
N ILE A 185 -20.52 2.86 -2.55
CA ILE A 185 -21.50 1.78 -2.51
C ILE A 185 -21.07 0.68 -3.51
N PRO A 186 -20.97 -0.57 -3.08
CA PRO A 186 -20.39 -1.65 -3.89
C PRO A 186 -21.30 -2.20 -5.00
N VAL A 187 -22.61 -1.85 -4.95
CA VAL A 187 -23.60 -2.26 -5.96
C VAL A 187 -24.37 -1.03 -6.41
N LYS A 188 -24.33 -0.70 -7.70
CA LYS A 188 -25.05 0.45 -8.24
C LYS A 188 -26.56 0.25 -8.19
N HIS A 189 -27.29 1.30 -7.83
CA HIS A 189 -28.76 1.32 -7.82
C HIS A 189 -29.46 0.29 -6.92
N ALA A 190 -28.72 -0.40 -6.03
CA ALA A 190 -29.30 -1.37 -5.12
C ALA A 190 -29.94 -0.71 -3.90
N ALA A 191 -31.11 -1.18 -3.51
CA ALA A 191 -31.73 -0.81 -2.25
C ALA A 191 -31.15 -1.63 -1.09
N ILE A 192 -31.01 -1.00 0.07
CA ILE A 192 -30.67 -1.71 1.30
C ILE A 192 -31.91 -2.49 1.75
N SER A 193 -31.84 -3.82 1.68
CA SER A 193 -32.93 -4.71 2.11
C SER A 193 -32.83 -5.10 3.58
N SER A 194 -31.63 -4.99 4.18
CA SER A 194 -31.44 -5.27 5.60
C SER A 194 -30.30 -4.40 6.18
N THR A 195 -30.53 -3.83 7.34
CA THR A 195 -29.60 -2.92 8.02
C THR A 195 -28.70 -3.65 9.01
N PHE A 196 -27.60 -3.00 9.39
CA PHE A 196 -26.68 -3.44 10.42
C PHE A 196 -27.33 -3.45 11.82
N GLY A 197 -26.95 -4.41 12.66
CA GLY A 197 -27.30 -4.45 14.07
C GLY A 197 -28.27 -5.58 14.47
N LYS A 198 -28.88 -5.45 15.65
CA LYS A 198 -29.80 -6.48 16.17
C LYS A 198 -31.10 -6.51 15.38
N ARG A 199 -31.46 -7.68 14.85
CA ARG A 199 -32.70 -7.92 14.14
C ARG A 199 -33.18 -9.38 14.31
N ILE A 200 -34.44 -9.64 13.95
CA ILE A 200 -34.92 -11.01 13.85
C ILE A 200 -34.37 -11.60 12.56
N SER A 201 -33.74 -12.76 12.66
CA SER A 201 -33.23 -13.50 11.50
C SER A 201 -34.37 -13.96 10.59
N PRO A 202 -34.34 -13.65 9.30
CA PRO A 202 -35.38 -14.12 8.36
C PRO A 202 -35.32 -15.63 8.13
N ILE A 203 -34.21 -16.28 8.53
CA ILE A 203 -33.99 -17.72 8.37
C ILE A 203 -34.41 -18.50 9.60
N SER A 204 -33.98 -18.05 10.80
CA SER A 204 -34.21 -18.79 12.03
C SER A 204 -35.39 -18.27 12.88
N GLY A 205 -35.90 -17.08 12.59
CA GLY A 205 -36.90 -16.39 13.40
C GLY A 205 -36.41 -15.88 14.78
N ASN A 206 -35.13 -16.10 15.11
CA ASN A 206 -34.54 -15.70 16.37
C ASN A 206 -33.81 -14.36 16.28
N TRP A 207 -33.59 -13.73 17.43
CA TRP A 207 -32.74 -12.55 17.51
C TRP A 207 -31.33 -12.87 17.03
N HIS A 208 -30.85 -12.07 16.10
CA HIS A 208 -29.53 -12.20 15.48
C HIS A 208 -28.88 -10.82 15.34
N PHE A 209 -27.56 -10.77 15.46
CA PHE A 209 -26.78 -9.56 15.16
C PHE A 209 -26.30 -9.63 13.71
N HIS A 210 -26.76 -8.71 12.88
CA HIS A 210 -26.36 -8.57 11.49
C HIS A 210 -25.07 -7.75 11.42
N SER A 211 -23.96 -8.36 11.02
CA SER A 211 -22.62 -7.76 11.02
C SER A 211 -22.36 -6.83 9.84
N GLY A 212 -23.33 -6.69 8.92
CA GLY A 212 -23.22 -5.85 7.73
C GLY A 212 -24.54 -5.26 7.32
N ILE A 213 -24.64 -4.93 6.04
CA ILE A 213 -25.90 -4.55 5.37
C ILE A 213 -26.10 -5.43 4.15
N ASP A 214 -27.35 -5.66 3.79
CA ASP A 214 -27.71 -6.43 2.59
C ASP A 214 -28.22 -5.48 1.50
N PHE A 215 -27.60 -5.55 0.32
CA PHE A 215 -28.03 -4.84 -0.88
C PHE A 215 -28.81 -5.79 -1.79
N ALA A 216 -30.12 -5.57 -1.94
CA ALA A 216 -30.94 -6.33 -2.89
C ALA A 216 -30.59 -5.93 -4.32
N ALA A 217 -30.21 -6.90 -5.13
CA ALA A 217 -29.88 -6.71 -6.54
C ALA A 217 -30.11 -8.00 -7.33
N ALA A 218 -30.24 -7.91 -8.64
CA ALA A 218 -30.44 -9.07 -9.49
C ALA A 218 -29.20 -9.98 -9.50
N GLU A 219 -29.41 -11.26 -9.61
CA GLU A 219 -28.31 -12.22 -9.75
C GLU A 219 -27.47 -11.90 -10.99
N GLY A 220 -26.14 -11.98 -10.85
CA GLY A 220 -25.18 -11.67 -11.91
C GLY A 220 -24.83 -10.19 -12.03
N GLU A 221 -25.48 -9.27 -11.30
CA GLU A 221 -25.10 -7.88 -11.29
C GLU A 221 -23.66 -7.69 -10.75
N PRO A 222 -22.93 -6.67 -11.29
CA PRO A 222 -21.56 -6.44 -10.86
C PRO A 222 -21.46 -5.97 -9.41
N VAL A 223 -20.57 -6.60 -8.65
CA VAL A 223 -20.11 -6.15 -7.35
C VAL A 223 -18.76 -5.47 -7.52
N THR A 224 -18.61 -4.25 -6.98
CA THR A 224 -17.39 -3.45 -7.08
C THR A 224 -16.72 -3.25 -5.72
N ALA A 225 -15.41 -3.07 -5.73
CA ALA A 225 -14.66 -2.73 -4.52
C ALA A 225 -15.12 -1.36 -3.99
N CYS A 226 -15.50 -1.27 -2.73
CA CYS A 226 -15.95 0.00 -2.12
C CYS A 226 -14.83 1.03 -2.03
N HIS A 227 -13.59 0.59 -1.96
CA HIS A 227 -12.39 1.43 -1.91
C HIS A 227 -11.18 0.65 -2.41
N SER A 228 -10.08 1.33 -2.70
CA SER A 228 -8.82 0.71 -3.06
C SER A 228 -8.30 -0.21 -1.95
N ALA A 229 -7.82 -1.40 -2.31
CA ALA A 229 -7.47 -2.45 -1.38
C ALA A 229 -6.53 -3.51 -1.99
N THR A 230 -6.05 -4.41 -1.14
CA THR A 230 -5.52 -5.70 -1.56
C THR A 230 -6.50 -6.80 -1.18
N VAL A 231 -6.72 -7.75 -2.06
CA VAL A 231 -7.54 -8.94 -1.77
C VAL A 231 -6.84 -9.76 -0.69
N LEU A 232 -7.46 -9.81 0.49
CA LEU A 232 -6.94 -10.58 1.63
C LEU A 232 -7.25 -12.07 1.50
N SER A 233 -8.47 -12.40 1.07
CA SER A 233 -8.87 -13.79 0.79
C SER A 233 -10.02 -13.85 -0.20
N CYS A 234 -10.08 -14.97 -0.92
CA CYS A 234 -11.21 -15.39 -1.74
C CYS A 234 -11.60 -16.80 -1.28
N THR A 235 -12.85 -16.99 -0.89
CA THR A 235 -13.35 -18.27 -0.39
C THR A 235 -14.60 -18.66 -1.15
N GLU A 236 -14.69 -19.91 -1.57
CA GLU A 236 -15.87 -20.48 -2.23
C GLU A 236 -16.54 -21.52 -1.33
N ASN A 237 -17.85 -21.63 -1.47
CA ASN A 237 -18.66 -22.65 -0.83
C ASN A 237 -18.63 -22.63 0.72
N ASP A 238 -18.41 -21.46 1.35
CA ASP A 238 -18.61 -21.33 2.78
C ASP A 238 -20.08 -21.54 3.15
N LYS A 239 -20.35 -22.20 4.27
CA LYS A 239 -21.71 -22.56 4.68
C LYS A 239 -22.60 -21.33 4.99
N ILE A 240 -21.98 -20.25 5.49
CA ILE A 240 -22.69 -19.02 5.89
C ILE A 240 -22.58 -17.97 4.79
N TYR A 241 -21.36 -17.56 4.44
CA TYR A 241 -21.11 -16.47 3.49
C TYR A 241 -21.18 -16.92 2.02
N GLY A 242 -21.21 -18.24 1.73
CA GLY A 242 -21.15 -18.74 0.36
C GLY A 242 -19.80 -18.43 -0.29
N ASN A 243 -19.83 -17.91 -1.51
CA ASN A 243 -18.63 -17.37 -2.14
C ASN A 243 -18.44 -15.93 -1.65
N PHE A 244 -17.28 -15.64 -1.10
CA PHE A 244 -17.02 -14.30 -0.55
C PHE A 244 -15.58 -13.83 -0.77
N ILE A 245 -15.41 -12.51 -0.73
CA ILE A 245 -14.13 -11.82 -0.84
C ILE A 245 -13.94 -10.98 0.41
N ILE A 246 -12.72 -10.96 0.94
CA ILE A 246 -12.30 -9.99 1.96
C ILE A 246 -11.24 -9.08 1.33
N LEU A 247 -11.47 -7.77 1.38
CA LEU A 247 -10.51 -6.76 0.97
C LEU A 247 -9.85 -6.11 2.19
N ASN A 248 -8.54 -5.90 2.12
CA ASN A 248 -7.75 -5.18 3.12
C ASN A 248 -7.44 -3.77 2.62
N HIS A 249 -8.00 -2.75 3.29
CA HIS A 249 -7.78 -1.33 2.99
C HIS A 249 -6.62 -0.72 3.77
N GLY A 250 -5.89 -1.54 4.54
CA GLY A 250 -4.84 -1.09 5.44
C GLY A 250 -5.36 -0.57 6.78
N GLY A 251 -4.42 -0.46 7.76
CA GLY A 251 -4.72 0.05 9.10
C GLY A 251 -5.78 -0.70 9.88
N GLY A 252 -5.95 -2.00 9.65
CA GLY A 252 -6.97 -2.81 10.30
C GLY A 252 -8.39 -2.60 9.75
N LEU A 253 -8.54 -1.91 8.61
CA LEU A 253 -9.82 -1.75 7.94
C LEU A 253 -9.98 -2.80 6.85
N THR A 254 -11.07 -3.56 6.90
CA THR A 254 -11.41 -4.58 5.89
C THR A 254 -12.86 -4.44 5.46
N SER A 255 -13.17 -4.92 4.25
CA SER A 255 -14.55 -5.09 3.77
C SER A 255 -14.79 -6.53 3.33
N VAL A 256 -16.02 -7.02 3.53
CA VAL A 256 -16.46 -8.37 3.16
C VAL A 256 -17.58 -8.25 2.13
N TYR A 257 -17.52 -9.10 1.09
CA TYR A 257 -18.50 -9.18 0.01
C TYR A 257 -18.92 -10.63 -0.11
N ALA A 258 -20.14 -10.97 0.33
CA ALA A 258 -20.59 -12.34 0.44
C ALA A 258 -21.81 -12.65 -0.45
N HIS A 259 -22.16 -13.94 -0.50
CA HIS A 259 -23.23 -14.54 -1.31
C HIS A 259 -23.03 -14.40 -2.82
N LEU A 260 -21.76 -14.27 -3.26
CA LEU A 260 -21.43 -14.06 -4.68
C LEU A 260 -21.74 -15.30 -5.52
N SER A 261 -22.19 -15.09 -6.78
CA SER A 261 -22.27 -16.14 -7.79
C SER A 261 -20.91 -16.40 -8.44
N GLU A 262 -20.06 -15.35 -8.55
CA GLU A 262 -18.75 -15.44 -9.18
C GLU A 262 -17.75 -14.51 -8.51
N ILE A 263 -16.51 -14.99 -8.30
CA ILE A 263 -15.36 -14.22 -7.84
C ILE A 263 -14.48 -13.90 -9.04
N LEU A 264 -14.15 -12.62 -9.27
CA LEU A 264 -13.40 -12.12 -10.44
C LEU A 264 -11.99 -11.69 -10.11
N VAL A 265 -11.55 -11.85 -8.88
CA VAL A 265 -10.24 -11.47 -8.37
C VAL A 265 -9.59 -12.62 -7.63
N LYS A 266 -8.30 -12.53 -7.35
CA LYS A 266 -7.54 -13.54 -6.61
C LYS A 266 -6.85 -12.95 -5.40
N GLU A 267 -6.54 -13.78 -4.42
CA GLU A 267 -5.78 -13.40 -3.23
C GLU A 267 -4.44 -12.74 -3.59
N GLY A 268 -4.09 -11.68 -2.85
CA GLY A 268 -2.91 -10.85 -3.09
C GLY A 268 -3.06 -9.83 -4.22
N GLN A 269 -4.15 -9.85 -5.00
CA GLN A 269 -4.38 -8.88 -6.06
C GLN A 269 -4.71 -7.50 -5.47
N ALA A 270 -4.07 -6.47 -6.02
CA ALA A 270 -4.46 -5.08 -5.75
C ALA A 270 -5.68 -4.70 -6.61
N VAL A 271 -6.67 -4.05 -6.00
CA VAL A 271 -7.89 -3.57 -6.63
C VAL A 271 -8.09 -2.08 -6.32
N TYR A 272 -8.66 -1.31 -7.23
CA TYR A 272 -9.01 0.10 -7.01
C TYR A 272 -10.50 0.26 -6.71
N GLY A 273 -10.87 1.34 -6.00
CA GLY A 273 -12.27 1.66 -5.70
C GLY A 273 -13.13 1.74 -6.98
N GLY A 274 -14.26 1.03 -6.98
CA GLY A 274 -15.11 0.89 -8.15
C GLY A 274 -14.72 -0.19 -9.16
N GLN A 275 -13.59 -0.89 -8.95
CA GLN A 275 -13.22 -2.05 -9.78
C GLN A 275 -14.19 -3.21 -9.53
N LYS A 276 -14.65 -3.86 -10.60
CA LYS A 276 -15.45 -5.08 -10.52
C LYS A 276 -14.62 -6.20 -9.89
N ILE A 277 -15.16 -6.81 -8.82
CA ILE A 277 -14.49 -7.88 -8.06
C ILE A 277 -15.30 -9.17 -8.01
N GLY A 278 -16.61 -9.12 -8.30
CA GLY A 278 -17.49 -10.29 -8.30
C GLY A 278 -18.83 -9.97 -8.91
N LYS A 279 -19.76 -10.92 -8.78
CA LYS A 279 -21.15 -10.80 -9.20
C LYS A 279 -22.10 -11.21 -8.09
N ILE A 280 -23.26 -10.56 -8.01
CA ILE A 280 -24.34 -10.90 -7.09
C ILE A 280 -24.77 -12.34 -7.29
N GLY A 281 -25.02 -13.03 -6.21
CA GLY A 281 -25.59 -14.37 -6.18
C GLY A 281 -26.47 -14.60 -4.97
N HIS A 282 -26.64 -15.86 -4.62
CA HIS A 282 -27.38 -16.32 -3.44
C HIS A 282 -26.74 -17.56 -2.81
N THR A 283 -25.40 -17.66 -2.92
CA THR A 283 -24.63 -18.79 -2.35
C THR A 283 -24.56 -18.72 -0.82
N GLY A 284 -24.38 -19.88 -0.16
CA GLY A 284 -24.36 -19.98 1.28
C GLY A 284 -25.74 -19.81 1.93
N MET A 285 -25.80 -19.10 3.06
CA MET A 285 -27.04 -18.92 3.85
C MET A 285 -27.79 -17.65 3.38
N ALA A 286 -28.32 -17.67 2.17
CA ALA A 286 -29.07 -16.58 1.56
C ALA A 286 -30.50 -16.97 1.23
N THR A 287 -31.47 -16.08 1.41
CA THR A 287 -32.91 -16.30 1.07
C THR A 287 -33.26 -15.89 -0.35
N GLY A 288 -32.38 -15.21 -1.06
CA GLY A 288 -32.53 -14.77 -2.43
C GLY A 288 -31.31 -13.93 -2.86
N PRO A 289 -31.24 -13.48 -4.12
CA PRO A 289 -30.10 -12.74 -4.64
C PRO A 289 -29.88 -11.40 -3.90
N HIS A 290 -28.72 -11.21 -3.31
CA HIS A 290 -28.29 -9.99 -2.65
C HIS A 290 -26.77 -10.00 -2.44
N LEU A 291 -26.19 -8.82 -2.16
CA LEU A 291 -24.86 -8.69 -1.60
C LEU A 291 -24.97 -8.49 -0.09
N HIS A 292 -24.42 -9.41 0.70
CA HIS A 292 -24.10 -9.11 2.09
C HIS A 292 -22.76 -8.38 2.16
N PHE A 293 -22.76 -7.16 2.71
CA PHE A 293 -21.59 -6.28 2.74
C PHE A 293 -21.25 -5.85 4.16
N GLU A 294 -19.99 -6.06 4.56
CA GLU A 294 -19.50 -5.63 5.87
C GLU A 294 -18.31 -4.68 5.75
N ILE A 295 -18.18 -3.78 6.72
CA ILE A 295 -16.95 -3.05 7.02
C ILE A 295 -16.51 -3.44 8.43
N ARG A 296 -15.24 -3.80 8.59
CA ARG A 296 -14.68 -4.21 9.88
C ARG A 296 -13.46 -3.34 10.22
N LYS A 297 -13.37 -2.91 11.48
CA LYS A 297 -12.18 -2.24 12.04
C LYS A 297 -11.54 -3.14 13.07
N ASN A 298 -10.30 -3.57 12.83
CA ASN A 298 -9.60 -4.55 13.67
C ASN A 298 -10.48 -5.78 13.96
N THR A 299 -11.07 -6.36 12.91
CA THR A 299 -12.01 -7.49 12.93
C THR A 299 -13.40 -7.22 13.53
N ILE A 300 -13.63 -6.09 14.16
CA ILE A 300 -14.92 -5.70 14.76
C ILE A 300 -15.80 -5.08 13.65
N PRO A 301 -17.03 -5.62 13.42
CA PRO A 301 -17.96 -5.04 12.47
C PRO A 301 -18.36 -3.61 12.84
N ALA A 302 -18.40 -2.74 11.84
CA ALA A 302 -18.86 -1.37 11.95
C ALA A 302 -20.05 -1.14 10.99
N ASP A 303 -20.94 -0.24 11.35
CA ASP A 303 -22.13 0.09 10.54
C ASP A 303 -21.72 0.67 9.18
N PRO A 304 -21.91 -0.06 8.04
CA PRO A 304 -21.48 0.42 6.74
C PRO A 304 -22.23 1.68 6.27
N GLN A 305 -23.48 1.89 6.71
CA GLN A 305 -24.28 3.08 6.30
C GLN A 305 -23.68 4.38 6.79
N LYS A 306 -22.89 4.34 7.87
CA LYS A 306 -22.20 5.53 8.42
C LYS A 306 -20.86 5.82 7.74
N ILE A 307 -20.38 4.90 6.89
CA ILE A 307 -19.03 4.95 6.31
C ILE A 307 -19.10 5.12 4.80
N LEU A 308 -20.12 4.52 4.16
CA LEU A 308 -20.32 4.61 2.71
C LEU A 308 -20.81 6.00 2.32
N GLU A 309 -20.17 6.60 1.32
CA GLU A 309 -20.68 7.81 0.69
C GLU A 309 -21.68 7.44 -0.42
N PRO A 310 -22.77 8.22 -0.59
CA PRO A 310 -23.66 8.04 -1.73
C PRO A 310 -22.87 8.18 -3.03
N SER A 311 -23.10 7.27 -3.98
CA SER A 311 -22.54 7.43 -5.33
C SER A 311 -23.12 8.69 -5.97
N SER A 312 -22.25 9.64 -6.27
CA SER A 312 -22.59 10.85 -7.06
C SER A 312 -22.95 10.47 -8.49
#